data_98b32e5423dc3b368529153fb943dc5e
#
_entry.id   98b32e5423dc3b368529153fb943dc5e
#
_cell.length_a   1.000
_cell.length_b   1.000
_cell.length_c   1.000
_cell.angle_alpha   90.00
_cell.angle_beta   90.00
_cell.angle_gamma   90.00
#
_symmetry.space_group_name_H-M   'P 1'
#
loop_
_entity.id
_entity.type
_entity.pdbx_description
1 polymer ?
#
loop_
_entity_poly.entity_id
_entity_poly.type
_entity_poly.pdbx_seq_one_letter_code
_entity_poly.pdbx_strand_id
1 'polypeptide(L)'
;MTDAKTDVTERSKEIERLKQEAFQLMQGTKELLPIEGDVTHYASFPSVRVQPRPVDVYVPEGYDPGSDQRYPVIYMHDGQMLFHTENSPYAGMDLFWDVDKVMARQVRDGAIKPAIVVSVFMLDHAKGARATEFMPQKAVTDEVWQTMIAEGDNFAVEEGGDTIVSDNYLRFLVEELKPFVDQHYATLPDRDNTFVMGSSMGGLISAYAISEYPEVFGGAGCMSSHWPVGDGAVVKWLNDHWPQAGNHRVYFDYGTETLDARYEPYQQGMDAVMKKYGYTLDQDWVTRKFEGADHSTRAWHERLHIPMKFLLG
;
A
#
# COMPACT_ATOMS: atom_id res chain seq x y z
N MET A 1 -28.06 -24.76 -10.49
CA MET A 1 -28.19 -23.28 -10.50
C MET A 1 -28.53 -22.67 -9.13
N THR A 2 -29.11 -23.41 -8.19
CA THR A 2 -29.42 -22.94 -6.83
C THR A 2 -28.20 -22.93 -5.91
N ASP A 3 -27.26 -23.89 -6.03
CA ASP A 3 -26.08 -23.97 -5.14
C ASP A 3 -25.09 -22.83 -5.33
N ALA A 4 -24.79 -22.41 -6.54
CA ALA A 4 -23.83 -21.34 -6.82
C ALA A 4 -24.29 -19.95 -6.30
N LYS A 5 -25.59 -19.64 -6.40
CA LYS A 5 -26.14 -18.38 -5.88
C LYS A 5 -26.17 -18.33 -4.34
N THR A 6 -26.41 -19.48 -3.70
CA THR A 6 -26.39 -19.58 -2.24
C THR A 6 -24.98 -19.42 -1.72
N ASP A 7 -23.99 -20.02 -2.37
CA ASP A 7 -22.57 -19.90 -2.02
C ASP A 7 -22.06 -18.45 -2.12
N VAL A 8 -22.39 -17.74 -3.20
CA VAL A 8 -22.02 -16.31 -3.38
C VAL A 8 -22.65 -15.44 -2.29
N THR A 9 -23.91 -15.68 -1.90
CA THR A 9 -24.57 -14.89 -0.86
C THR A 9 -23.95 -15.13 0.53
N GLU A 10 -23.59 -16.36 0.87
CA GLU A 10 -22.94 -16.67 2.14
C GLU A 10 -21.52 -16.10 2.19
N ARG A 11 -20.76 -16.18 1.08
CA ARG A 11 -19.42 -15.60 0.96
C ARG A 11 -19.47 -14.07 1.12
N SER A 12 -20.45 -13.38 0.51
CA SER A 12 -20.66 -11.94 0.67
C SER A 12 -20.94 -11.55 2.13
N LYS A 13 -21.79 -12.30 2.83
CA LYS A 13 -22.08 -12.05 4.25
C LYS A 13 -20.84 -12.26 5.14
N GLU A 14 -20.04 -13.24 4.83
CA GLU A 14 -18.80 -13.49 5.56
C GLU A 14 -17.79 -12.37 5.35
N ILE A 15 -17.62 -11.88 4.13
CA ILE A 15 -16.77 -10.74 3.80
C ILE A 15 -17.21 -9.49 4.59
N GLU A 16 -18.50 -9.19 4.59
CA GLU A 16 -19.03 -8.03 5.31
C GLU A 16 -18.84 -8.17 6.82
N ARG A 17 -19.03 -9.35 7.39
CA ARG A 17 -18.73 -9.62 8.81
C ARG A 17 -17.26 -9.37 9.13
N LEU A 18 -16.34 -9.89 8.28
CA LEU A 18 -14.90 -9.72 8.48
C LEU A 18 -14.46 -8.26 8.34
N LYS A 19 -15.08 -7.48 7.43
CA LYS A 19 -14.87 -6.04 7.31
C LYS A 19 -15.31 -5.30 8.58
N GLN A 20 -16.48 -5.64 9.13
CA GLN A 20 -17.00 -5.04 10.37
C GLN A 20 -16.12 -5.39 11.58
N GLU A 21 -15.65 -6.63 11.69
CA GLU A 21 -14.72 -7.03 12.75
C GLU A 21 -13.40 -6.26 12.64
N ALA A 22 -12.82 -6.16 11.44
CA ALA A 22 -11.61 -5.37 11.21
C ALA A 22 -11.81 -3.89 11.59
N PHE A 23 -12.95 -3.30 11.21
CA PHE A 23 -13.28 -1.92 11.56
C PHE A 23 -13.45 -1.71 13.08
N GLN A 24 -14.05 -2.67 13.80
CA GLN A 24 -14.19 -2.60 15.26
C GLN A 24 -12.84 -2.62 15.98
N LEU A 25 -11.86 -3.38 15.46
CA LEU A 25 -10.50 -3.44 16.00
C LEU A 25 -9.74 -2.10 15.86
N MET A 26 -10.16 -1.27 14.91
CA MET A 26 -9.56 0.04 14.66
C MET A 26 -10.16 1.17 15.54
N GLN A 27 -11.14 0.89 16.39
CA GLN A 27 -11.79 1.87 17.26
C GLN A 27 -11.03 2.02 18.59
N GLY A 28 -9.99 2.84 18.59
CA GLY A 28 -9.26 3.26 19.79
C GLY A 28 -9.15 4.78 19.85
N THR A 29 -8.74 5.32 21.00
CA THR A 29 -8.33 6.72 21.14
C THR A 29 -6.87 6.78 21.57
N LYS A 30 -6.09 7.66 20.94
CA LYS A 30 -4.67 7.84 21.22
C LYS A 30 -4.36 9.34 21.30
N GLU A 31 -3.56 9.75 22.28
CA GLU A 31 -3.03 11.11 22.31
C GLU A 31 -2.08 11.35 21.13
N LEU A 32 -2.08 12.58 20.61
CA LEU A 32 -1.11 13.00 19.60
C LEU A 32 0.29 12.96 20.21
N LEU A 33 1.15 12.15 19.64
CA LEU A 33 2.56 12.07 20.02
C LEU A 33 3.39 12.97 19.10
N PRO A 34 4.44 13.63 19.64
CA PRO A 34 5.35 14.42 18.83
C PRO A 34 5.93 13.59 17.67
N ILE A 35 6.04 14.21 16.50
CA ILE A 35 6.69 13.59 15.33
C ILE A 35 8.19 13.50 15.59
N GLU A 36 8.80 12.37 15.23
CA GLU A 36 10.26 12.18 15.23
C GLU A 36 10.80 12.48 13.82
N GLY A 37 11.35 13.66 13.62
CA GLY A 37 11.68 14.28 12.32
C GLY A 37 10.74 15.43 12.01
N ASP A 38 10.56 15.75 10.71
CA ASP A 38 9.67 16.80 10.27
C ASP A 38 8.70 16.32 9.20
N VAL A 39 7.46 16.83 9.22
CA VAL A 39 6.42 16.55 8.23
C VAL A 39 5.93 17.86 7.61
N THR A 40 6.11 17.99 6.29
CA THR A 40 5.52 19.08 5.51
C THR A 40 4.18 18.63 4.93
N HIS A 41 3.10 19.35 5.27
CA HIS A 41 1.76 19.05 4.79
C HIS A 41 1.38 19.90 3.57
N TYR A 42 1.06 19.26 2.47
CA TYR A 42 0.47 19.86 1.27
C TYR A 42 -1.03 19.54 1.27
N ALA A 43 -1.86 20.44 1.76
CA ALA A 43 -3.30 20.20 1.98
C ALA A 43 -4.09 19.88 0.69
N SER A 44 -3.60 20.31 -0.46
CA SER A 44 -4.24 20.05 -1.76
C SER A 44 -3.16 20.02 -2.84
N PHE A 45 -2.44 18.91 -2.95
CA PHE A 45 -1.44 18.74 -4.00
C PHE A 45 -2.16 18.67 -5.37
N PRO A 46 -1.80 19.53 -6.33
CA PRO A 46 -2.49 19.61 -7.62
C PRO A 46 -2.16 18.41 -8.50
N SER A 47 -3.10 18.02 -9.34
CA SER A 47 -2.89 17.01 -10.38
C SER A 47 -3.77 17.27 -11.59
N VAL A 48 -3.28 16.91 -12.77
CA VAL A 48 -4.09 16.85 -13.99
C VAL A 48 -4.56 15.42 -14.30
N ARG A 49 -4.10 14.43 -13.50
CA ARG A 49 -4.40 13.01 -13.69
C ARG A 49 -5.53 12.53 -12.78
N VAL A 50 -5.54 13.02 -11.55
CA VAL A 50 -6.48 12.63 -10.49
C VAL A 50 -6.99 13.86 -9.74
N GLN A 51 -7.96 13.68 -8.86
CA GLN A 51 -8.41 14.79 -8.01
C GLN A 51 -7.27 15.24 -7.08
N PRO A 52 -7.11 16.57 -6.86
CA PRO A 52 -6.17 17.09 -5.86
C PRO A 52 -6.40 16.46 -4.49
N ARG A 53 -5.31 16.20 -3.77
CA ARG A 53 -5.36 15.48 -2.49
C ARG A 53 -4.29 15.96 -1.53
N PRO A 54 -4.45 15.73 -0.24
CA PRO A 54 -3.38 15.95 0.70
C PRO A 54 -2.20 15.01 0.44
N VAL A 55 -1.00 15.55 0.61
CA VAL A 55 0.27 14.80 0.58
C VAL A 55 1.11 15.30 1.74
N ASP A 56 1.64 14.39 2.54
CA ASP A 56 2.65 14.70 3.55
C ASP A 56 4.02 14.24 3.07
N VAL A 57 5.04 15.04 3.30
CA VAL A 57 6.42 14.66 3.07
C VAL A 57 7.16 14.68 4.39
N TYR A 58 7.49 13.49 4.88
CA TYR A 58 8.32 13.30 6.07
C TYR A 58 9.80 13.31 5.69
N VAL A 59 10.59 14.03 6.45
CA VAL A 59 12.05 13.99 6.41
C VAL A 59 12.62 13.56 7.77
N PRO A 60 13.69 12.75 7.81
CA PRO A 60 14.25 12.24 9.05
C PRO A 60 14.90 13.33 9.89
N GLU A 61 15.06 13.06 11.19
CA GLU A 61 15.79 13.95 12.10
C GLU A 61 17.20 14.26 11.54
N GLY A 62 17.58 15.53 11.61
CA GLY A 62 18.86 16.02 11.08
C GLY A 62 18.88 16.21 9.55
N TYR A 63 17.72 16.14 8.87
CA TYR A 63 17.65 16.48 7.45
C TYR A 63 18.06 17.93 7.21
N ASP A 64 19.04 18.12 6.30
CA ASP A 64 19.49 19.42 5.84
C ASP A 64 19.50 19.45 4.31
N PRO A 65 18.58 20.23 3.66
CA PRO A 65 18.53 20.32 2.20
C PRO A 65 19.77 20.96 1.59
N GLY A 66 20.53 21.72 2.38
CA GLY A 66 21.79 22.38 1.96
C GLY A 66 23.01 21.47 2.00
N SER A 67 22.91 20.29 2.61
CA SER A 67 24.01 19.34 2.68
C SER A 67 24.15 18.50 1.39
N ASP A 68 25.26 17.76 1.29
CA ASP A 68 25.48 16.80 0.19
C ASP A 68 24.75 15.46 0.40
N GLN A 69 24.15 15.26 1.58
CA GLN A 69 23.43 14.03 1.89
C GLN A 69 22.18 13.90 1.03
N ARG A 70 21.94 12.70 0.50
CA ARG A 70 20.74 12.37 -0.29
C ARG A 70 20.09 11.13 0.28
N TYR A 71 18.76 11.03 0.12
CA TYR A 71 17.92 10.08 0.79
C TYR A 71 17.12 9.22 -0.19
N PRO A 72 17.00 7.91 0.01
CA PRO A 72 16.01 7.11 -0.68
C PRO A 72 14.59 7.57 -0.32
N VAL A 73 13.63 7.28 -1.17
CA VAL A 73 12.23 7.72 -1.03
C VAL A 73 11.29 6.53 -1.03
N ILE A 74 10.36 6.48 -0.06
CA ILE A 74 9.24 5.54 -0.05
C ILE A 74 7.94 6.33 -0.27
N TYR A 75 7.21 6.01 -1.33
CA TYR A 75 5.85 6.49 -1.57
C TYR A 75 4.87 5.53 -0.88
N MET A 76 4.17 6.02 0.14
CA MET A 76 3.24 5.20 0.92
C MET A 76 1.79 5.62 0.68
N HIS A 77 0.96 4.63 0.40
CA HIS A 77 -0.48 4.79 0.22
C HIS A 77 -1.21 4.93 1.55
N ASP A 78 -2.48 5.39 1.49
CA ASP A 78 -3.32 5.61 2.68
C ASP A 78 -2.69 6.60 3.66
N GLY A 79 -2.13 7.68 3.13
CA GLY A 79 -1.26 8.64 3.81
C GLY A 79 -1.82 9.23 5.09
N GLN A 80 -3.14 9.39 5.20
CA GLN A 80 -3.83 9.91 6.38
C GLN A 80 -3.64 9.05 7.64
N MET A 81 -3.10 7.82 7.51
CA MET A 81 -2.85 6.89 8.61
C MET A 81 -1.36 6.69 8.94
N LEU A 82 -0.44 7.37 8.25
CA LEU A 82 0.99 7.12 8.42
C LEU A 82 1.59 7.88 9.59
N PHE A 83 1.21 9.15 9.76
CA PHE A 83 1.72 10.05 10.78
C PHE A 83 0.61 10.57 11.66
N HIS A 84 0.80 10.50 12.98
CA HIS A 84 -0.19 10.94 13.95
C HIS A 84 -0.15 12.48 14.10
N THR A 85 -0.62 13.18 13.06
CA THR A 85 -0.66 14.64 12.98
C THR A 85 -2.10 15.18 13.09
N GLU A 86 -2.24 16.45 13.44
CA GLU A 86 -3.53 17.16 13.44
C GLU A 86 -4.15 17.31 12.03
N ASN A 87 -3.34 17.17 10.98
CA ASN A 87 -3.78 17.23 9.59
C ASN A 87 -4.50 15.94 9.13
N SER A 88 -4.37 14.86 9.88
CA SER A 88 -5.08 13.62 9.59
C SER A 88 -6.56 13.73 9.98
N PRO A 89 -7.49 13.29 9.12
CA PRO A 89 -8.91 13.18 9.50
C PRO A 89 -9.16 12.19 10.63
N TYR A 90 -8.17 11.38 10.99
CA TYR A 90 -8.21 10.38 12.06
C TYR A 90 -7.44 10.81 13.32
N ALA A 91 -7.07 12.10 13.42
CA ALA A 91 -6.38 12.62 14.59
C ALA A 91 -7.11 12.26 15.89
N GLY A 92 -6.40 11.74 16.87
CA GLY A 92 -6.97 11.27 18.15
C GLY A 92 -7.54 9.84 18.12
N MET A 93 -7.53 9.14 16.98
CA MET A 93 -7.90 7.73 16.86
C MET A 93 -6.65 6.83 16.90
N ASP A 94 -6.79 5.57 17.30
CA ASP A 94 -5.68 4.60 17.27
C ASP A 94 -5.62 3.86 15.91
N LEU A 95 -5.39 4.64 14.85
CA LEU A 95 -5.38 4.16 13.45
C LEU A 95 -4.04 4.37 12.75
N PHE A 96 -2.98 4.70 13.48
CA PHE A 96 -1.73 5.14 12.87
C PHE A 96 -0.68 4.04 12.84
N TRP A 97 0.12 4.10 11.76
CA TRP A 97 1.28 3.25 11.58
C TRP A 97 2.51 3.78 12.33
N ASP A 98 2.47 5.04 12.79
CA ASP A 98 3.58 5.72 13.46
C ASP A 98 4.92 5.57 12.68
N VAL A 99 4.86 5.81 11.38
CA VAL A 99 5.97 5.58 10.43
C VAL A 99 7.22 6.33 10.84
N ASP A 100 7.09 7.57 11.32
CA ASP A 100 8.17 8.41 11.83
C ASP A 100 8.91 7.73 12.98
N LYS A 101 8.18 7.15 13.94
CA LYS A 101 8.78 6.49 15.12
C LYS A 101 9.46 5.17 14.76
N VAL A 102 8.84 4.40 13.86
CA VAL A 102 9.45 3.16 13.36
C VAL A 102 10.73 3.48 12.59
N MET A 103 10.70 4.48 11.71
CA MET A 103 11.84 4.95 10.94
C MET A 103 12.97 5.42 11.87
N ALA A 104 12.67 6.36 12.76
CA ALA A 104 13.67 6.94 13.67
C ALA A 104 14.33 5.88 14.55
N ARG A 105 13.55 4.94 15.10
CA ARG A 105 14.10 3.81 15.89
C ARG A 105 15.07 2.97 15.06
N GLN A 106 14.67 2.55 13.84
CA GLN A 106 15.53 1.71 13.01
C GLN A 106 16.81 2.43 12.54
N VAL A 107 16.74 3.73 12.30
CA VAL A 107 17.92 4.54 11.98
C VAL A 107 18.86 4.61 13.18
N ARG A 108 18.35 4.89 14.39
CA ARG A 108 19.15 4.89 15.62
C ARG A 108 19.82 3.54 15.90
N ASP A 109 19.11 2.45 15.59
CA ASP A 109 19.62 1.08 15.75
C ASP A 109 20.61 0.67 14.63
N GLY A 110 20.83 1.52 13.64
CA GLY A 110 21.67 1.23 12.47
C GLY A 110 21.11 0.13 11.56
N ALA A 111 19.82 -0.16 11.66
CA ALA A 111 19.17 -1.22 10.90
C ALA A 111 18.79 -0.80 9.47
N ILE A 112 18.58 0.49 9.25
CA ILE A 112 18.26 1.10 7.95
C ILE A 112 19.00 2.42 7.76
N LYS A 113 19.11 2.84 6.50
CA LYS A 113 19.47 4.23 6.17
C LYS A 113 18.26 5.14 6.40
N PRO A 114 18.47 6.41 6.82
CA PRO A 114 17.38 7.38 6.87
C PRO A 114 16.79 7.59 5.47
N ALA A 115 15.46 7.74 5.41
CA ALA A 115 14.74 7.89 4.16
C ALA A 115 13.68 8.99 4.26
N ILE A 116 13.29 9.54 3.12
CA ILE A 116 12.13 10.39 2.96
C ILE A 116 10.90 9.50 2.75
N VAL A 117 9.79 9.85 3.41
CA VAL A 117 8.50 9.16 3.17
C VAL A 117 7.51 10.14 2.59
N VAL A 118 6.97 9.81 1.42
CA VAL A 118 5.91 10.57 0.75
C VAL A 118 4.59 9.87 1.00
N SER A 119 3.79 10.48 1.83
CA SER A 119 2.51 9.99 2.33
C SER A 119 1.39 10.50 1.43
N VAL A 120 0.79 9.62 0.63
CA VAL A 120 -0.24 9.98 -0.35
C VAL A 120 -1.61 9.64 0.25
N PHE A 121 -2.41 10.67 0.56
CA PHE A 121 -3.73 10.47 1.15
C PHE A 121 -4.68 9.86 0.12
N MET A 122 -5.46 8.88 0.56
CA MET A 122 -6.61 8.44 -0.23
C MET A 122 -7.69 9.52 -0.25
N LEU A 123 -8.47 9.55 -1.30
CA LEU A 123 -9.69 10.34 -1.36
C LEU A 123 -10.81 9.63 -0.59
N ASP A 124 -11.95 10.32 -0.45
CA ASP A 124 -13.09 9.88 0.35
C ASP A 124 -13.46 8.41 0.15
N HIS A 125 -13.22 7.61 1.19
CA HIS A 125 -13.51 6.18 1.19
C HIS A 125 -15.01 5.90 0.97
N ALA A 126 -15.89 6.74 1.52
CA ALA A 126 -17.34 6.57 1.42
C ALA A 126 -17.86 6.70 -0.03
N LYS A 127 -17.08 7.33 -0.91
CA LYS A 127 -17.40 7.47 -2.35
C LYS A 127 -16.68 6.44 -3.23
N GLY A 128 -16.11 5.38 -2.65
CA GLY A 128 -15.41 4.36 -3.41
C GLY A 128 -14.10 4.80 -4.08
N ALA A 129 -13.66 6.05 -3.86
CA ALA A 129 -12.50 6.62 -4.55
C ALA A 129 -11.21 5.82 -4.32
N ARG A 130 -10.98 5.35 -3.08
CA ARG A 130 -9.83 4.50 -2.76
C ARG A 130 -9.81 3.23 -3.61
N ALA A 131 -10.95 2.60 -3.76
CA ALA A 131 -11.06 1.35 -4.50
C ALA A 131 -10.80 1.55 -6.00
N THR A 132 -11.38 2.61 -6.60
CA THR A 132 -11.20 2.90 -8.02
C THR A 132 -9.75 3.28 -8.37
N GLU A 133 -9.01 3.87 -7.44
CA GLU A 133 -7.62 4.25 -7.63
C GLU A 133 -6.63 3.12 -7.30
N PHE A 134 -7.00 2.19 -6.41
CA PHE A 134 -6.07 1.16 -5.94
C PHE A 134 -6.32 -0.23 -6.55
N MET A 135 -7.46 -0.43 -7.25
CA MET A 135 -7.68 -1.67 -8.00
C MET A 135 -6.88 -1.65 -9.31
N PRO A 136 -5.96 -2.60 -9.54
CA PRO A 136 -5.19 -2.69 -10.77
C PRO A 136 -6.10 -2.75 -12.01
N GLN A 137 -6.15 -1.66 -12.77
CA GLN A 137 -7.11 -1.45 -13.87
C GLN A 137 -7.01 -2.52 -14.94
N LYS A 138 -5.80 -2.91 -15.32
CA LYS A 138 -5.57 -3.90 -16.38
C LYS A 138 -5.91 -5.34 -15.99
N ALA A 139 -6.09 -5.59 -14.69
CA ALA A 139 -6.55 -6.88 -14.20
C ALA A 139 -8.08 -7.04 -14.26
N VAL A 140 -8.80 -5.95 -14.54
CA VAL A 140 -10.27 -5.94 -14.50
C VAL A 140 -10.84 -6.09 -15.90
N THR A 141 -11.26 -7.31 -16.22
CA THR A 141 -12.09 -7.62 -17.39
C THR A 141 -13.57 -7.51 -17.04
N ASP A 142 -14.47 -7.55 -18.03
CA ASP A 142 -15.92 -7.58 -17.79
C ASP A 142 -16.32 -8.75 -16.87
N GLU A 143 -15.68 -9.91 -17.01
CA GLU A 143 -15.92 -11.08 -16.18
C GLU A 143 -15.46 -10.84 -14.72
N VAL A 144 -14.28 -10.28 -14.54
CA VAL A 144 -13.76 -9.90 -13.21
C VAL A 144 -14.67 -8.86 -12.55
N TRP A 145 -15.13 -7.87 -13.30
CA TRP A 145 -16.07 -6.87 -12.83
C TRP A 145 -17.38 -7.50 -12.33
N GLN A 146 -17.97 -8.42 -13.10
CA GLN A 146 -19.18 -9.15 -12.68
C GLN A 146 -18.93 -10.01 -11.44
N THR A 147 -17.74 -10.59 -11.31
CA THR A 147 -17.35 -11.37 -10.14
C THR A 147 -17.26 -10.47 -8.89
N MET A 148 -16.63 -9.31 -8.99
CA MET A 148 -16.52 -8.33 -7.91
C MET A 148 -17.89 -7.86 -7.42
N ILE A 149 -18.80 -7.57 -8.35
CA ILE A 149 -20.20 -7.22 -8.02
C ILE A 149 -20.90 -8.37 -7.31
N ALA A 150 -20.76 -9.60 -7.80
CA ALA A 150 -21.42 -10.77 -7.24
C ALA A 150 -20.90 -11.13 -5.84
N GLU A 151 -19.63 -10.87 -5.56
CA GLU A 151 -19.00 -11.11 -4.26
C GLU A 151 -19.30 -10.02 -3.23
N GLY A 152 -20.00 -8.95 -3.64
CA GLY A 152 -20.28 -7.81 -2.76
C GLY A 152 -19.01 -7.03 -2.39
N ASP A 153 -17.98 -7.16 -3.21
CA ASP A 153 -16.84 -6.27 -3.20
C ASP A 153 -17.33 -4.91 -3.72
N ASN A 154 -18.09 -4.19 -2.89
CA ASN A 154 -18.74 -2.92 -3.17
C ASN A 154 -17.76 -1.78 -3.46
N PHE A 155 -16.58 -2.12 -3.96
CA PHE A 155 -15.57 -1.16 -4.33
C PHE A 155 -15.98 -0.30 -5.52
N ALA A 156 -16.94 -0.73 -6.29
CA ALA A 156 -17.17 -0.16 -7.61
C ALA A 156 -18.61 0.31 -7.89
N VAL A 157 -19.54 0.22 -6.96
CA VAL A 157 -20.99 0.39 -7.25
C VAL A 157 -21.63 1.58 -6.55
N GLU A 158 -20.88 2.44 -5.85
CA GLU A 158 -21.46 3.69 -5.37
C GLU A 158 -21.46 4.77 -6.45
N GLU A 159 -22.52 5.56 -6.47
CA GLU A 159 -22.87 6.56 -7.48
C GLU A 159 -21.68 7.34 -8.05
N GLY A 160 -21.32 7.06 -9.30
CA GLY A 160 -20.22 7.71 -10.03
C GLY A 160 -18.89 6.97 -10.06
N GLY A 161 -18.81 5.78 -9.48
CA GLY A 161 -17.59 4.97 -9.41
C GLY A 161 -17.39 3.97 -10.57
N ASP A 162 -18.02 4.22 -11.71
CA ASP A 162 -18.04 3.28 -12.86
C ASP A 162 -16.68 3.07 -13.54
N THR A 163 -15.62 3.74 -13.11
CA THR A 163 -14.34 3.69 -13.80
C THR A 163 -13.20 3.49 -12.82
N ILE A 164 -12.50 2.36 -12.94
CA ILE A 164 -11.21 2.15 -12.26
C ILE A 164 -10.17 3.05 -12.93
N VAL A 165 -9.44 3.83 -12.13
CA VAL A 165 -8.53 4.87 -12.60
C VAL A 165 -7.10 4.71 -12.03
N SER A 166 -6.73 3.50 -11.67
CA SER A 166 -5.44 3.22 -11.06
C SER A 166 -4.26 3.55 -11.98
N ASP A 167 -4.41 3.44 -13.31
CA ASP A 167 -3.38 3.87 -14.26
C ASP A 167 -3.15 5.38 -14.16
N ASN A 168 -4.20 6.19 -13.99
CA ASN A 168 -4.06 7.63 -13.77
C ASN A 168 -3.44 7.95 -12.40
N TYR A 169 -3.79 7.17 -11.37
CA TYR A 169 -3.19 7.30 -10.05
C TYR A 169 -1.68 7.00 -10.08
N LEU A 170 -1.26 5.94 -10.76
CA LEU A 170 0.17 5.65 -10.92
C LEU A 170 0.89 6.71 -11.76
N ARG A 171 0.26 7.23 -12.81
CA ARG A 171 0.81 8.35 -13.59
C ARG A 171 0.95 9.62 -12.74
N PHE A 172 0.00 9.90 -11.87
CA PHE A 172 0.12 10.98 -10.89
C PHE A 172 1.37 10.80 -10.02
N LEU A 173 1.60 9.60 -9.47
CA LEU A 173 2.79 9.33 -8.67
C LEU A 173 4.08 9.54 -9.47
N VAL A 174 4.15 9.00 -10.69
CA VAL A 174 5.39 8.93 -11.48
C VAL A 174 5.65 10.21 -12.26
N GLU A 175 4.61 10.82 -12.85
CA GLU A 175 4.76 11.96 -13.76
C GLU A 175 4.64 13.33 -13.06
N GLU A 176 4.00 13.40 -11.88
CA GLU A 176 3.72 14.64 -11.19
C GLU A 176 4.35 14.71 -9.80
N LEU A 177 4.00 13.77 -8.91
CA LEU A 177 4.43 13.81 -7.52
C LEU A 177 5.93 13.51 -7.36
N LYS A 178 6.44 12.45 -7.98
CA LYS A 178 7.86 12.10 -7.89
C LYS A 178 8.77 13.21 -8.43
N PRO A 179 8.55 13.80 -9.61
CA PRO A 179 9.36 14.92 -10.08
C PRO A 179 9.33 16.13 -9.15
N PHE A 180 8.18 16.41 -8.55
CA PHE A 180 8.08 17.48 -7.54
C PHE A 180 8.93 17.17 -6.31
N VAL A 181 8.85 15.98 -5.77
CA VAL A 181 9.63 15.55 -4.59
C VAL A 181 11.12 15.60 -4.89
N ASP A 182 11.55 15.06 -6.03
CA ASP A 182 12.97 15.06 -6.43
C ASP A 182 13.54 16.48 -6.66
N GLN A 183 12.68 17.42 -7.05
CA GLN A 183 13.09 18.82 -7.23
C GLN A 183 13.20 19.60 -5.92
N HIS A 184 12.37 19.27 -4.91
CA HIS A 184 12.23 20.08 -3.70
C HIS A 184 12.89 19.49 -2.46
N TYR A 185 13.26 18.19 -2.52
CA TYR A 185 13.89 17.48 -1.42
C TYR A 185 15.21 16.85 -1.84
N ALA A 186 16.08 16.58 -0.89
CA ALA A 186 17.40 15.99 -1.12
C ALA A 186 17.31 14.48 -1.39
N THR A 187 16.70 14.07 -2.49
CA THR A 187 16.46 12.67 -2.85
C THR A 187 17.61 12.01 -3.59
N LEU A 188 17.62 10.68 -3.57
CA LEU A 188 18.28 9.81 -4.55
C LEU A 188 17.20 9.42 -5.58
N PRO A 189 17.15 10.09 -6.76
CA PRO A 189 15.99 9.99 -7.66
C PRO A 189 15.97 8.73 -8.53
N ASP A 190 17.03 7.92 -8.46
CA ASP A 190 17.15 6.70 -9.26
C ASP A 190 16.22 5.59 -8.76
N ARG A 191 15.97 4.62 -9.64
CA ARG A 191 15.11 3.47 -9.38
C ARG A 191 15.46 2.72 -8.11
N ASP A 192 16.75 2.44 -7.89
CA ASP A 192 17.22 1.58 -6.81
C ASP A 192 17.03 2.23 -5.42
N ASN A 193 16.70 3.51 -5.39
CA ASN A 193 16.40 4.31 -4.20
C ASN A 193 14.96 4.83 -4.16
N THR A 194 14.07 4.34 -5.02
CA THR A 194 12.66 4.72 -5.09
C THR A 194 11.78 3.50 -4.81
N PHE A 195 10.96 3.58 -3.76
CA PHE A 195 10.13 2.48 -3.29
C PHE A 195 8.66 2.89 -3.19
N VAL A 196 7.77 1.90 -3.28
CA VAL A 196 6.32 2.09 -3.07
C VAL A 196 5.82 1.11 -2.02
N MET A 197 4.87 1.52 -1.18
CA MET A 197 4.42 0.67 -0.08
C MET A 197 2.98 0.96 0.35
N GLY A 198 2.27 -0.07 0.78
CA GLY A 198 0.95 0.05 1.37
C GLY A 198 0.40 -1.28 1.87
N SER A 199 -0.81 -1.22 2.46
CA SER A 199 -1.51 -2.40 2.95
C SER A 199 -2.85 -2.61 2.25
N SER A 200 -3.34 -3.84 2.27
CA SER A 200 -4.65 -4.19 1.71
C SER A 200 -4.72 -3.82 0.21
N MET A 201 -5.66 -2.97 -0.18
CA MET A 201 -5.70 -2.38 -1.53
C MET A 201 -4.43 -1.56 -1.83
N GLY A 202 -3.82 -0.91 -0.81
CA GLY A 202 -2.52 -0.24 -0.95
C GLY A 202 -1.38 -1.20 -1.29
N GLY A 203 -1.45 -2.44 -0.83
CA GLY A 203 -0.53 -3.50 -1.26
C GLY A 203 -0.75 -3.94 -2.71
N LEU A 204 -2.01 -4.00 -3.16
CA LEU A 204 -2.33 -4.30 -4.56
C LEU A 204 -1.76 -3.26 -5.52
N ILE A 205 -2.03 -1.97 -5.23
CA ILE A 205 -1.54 -0.88 -6.10
C ILE A 205 0.00 -0.77 -6.04
N SER A 206 0.65 -1.14 -4.92
CA SER A 206 2.11 -1.20 -4.84
C SER A 206 2.68 -2.30 -5.74
N ALA A 207 2.08 -3.48 -5.75
CA ALA A 207 2.46 -4.56 -6.67
C ALA A 207 2.21 -4.19 -8.13
N TYR A 208 1.11 -3.50 -8.40
CA TYR A 208 0.80 -2.99 -9.73
C TYR A 208 1.79 -1.92 -10.18
N ALA A 209 2.18 -1.02 -9.27
CA ALA A 209 3.14 0.04 -9.55
C ALA A 209 4.50 -0.50 -10.00
N ILE A 210 5.04 -1.51 -9.31
CA ILE A 210 6.33 -2.12 -9.72
C ILE A 210 6.21 -2.92 -11.02
N SER A 211 5.02 -3.46 -11.31
CA SER A 211 4.77 -4.16 -12.57
C SER A 211 4.64 -3.19 -13.76
N GLU A 212 4.00 -2.04 -13.57
CA GLU A 212 3.78 -1.04 -14.63
C GLU A 212 4.97 -0.11 -14.84
N TYR A 213 5.74 0.17 -13.78
CA TYR A 213 6.86 1.11 -13.77
C TYR A 213 8.13 0.49 -13.14
N PRO A 214 8.61 -0.66 -13.66
CA PRO A 214 9.79 -1.34 -13.10
C PRO A 214 11.08 -0.52 -13.24
N GLU A 215 11.10 0.47 -14.12
CA GLU A 215 12.21 1.41 -14.29
C GLU A 215 12.18 2.58 -13.30
N VAL A 216 11.06 2.79 -12.59
CA VAL A 216 10.89 3.86 -11.60
C VAL A 216 11.02 3.33 -10.19
N PHE A 217 10.38 2.20 -9.87
CA PHE A 217 10.36 1.62 -8.54
C PHE A 217 11.33 0.45 -8.42
N GLY A 218 12.36 0.60 -7.59
CA GLY A 218 13.33 -0.46 -7.27
C GLY A 218 12.82 -1.47 -6.24
N GLY A 219 11.69 -1.20 -5.61
CA GLY A 219 11.07 -2.16 -4.71
C GLY A 219 9.66 -1.79 -4.26
N ALA A 220 8.95 -2.81 -3.76
CA ALA A 220 7.60 -2.67 -3.24
C ALA A 220 7.41 -3.39 -1.89
N GLY A 221 6.73 -2.71 -0.95
CA GLY A 221 6.25 -3.28 0.30
C GLY A 221 4.73 -3.51 0.27
N CYS A 222 4.31 -4.75 0.10
CA CYS A 222 2.92 -5.14 -0.11
C CYS A 222 2.40 -5.89 1.12
N MET A 223 1.88 -5.16 2.12
CA MET A 223 1.43 -5.74 3.38
C MET A 223 -0.03 -6.16 3.31
N SER A 224 -0.36 -7.36 3.77
CA SER A 224 -1.74 -7.91 3.76
C SER A 224 -2.49 -7.56 2.48
N SER A 225 -1.86 -7.76 1.31
CA SER A 225 -2.43 -7.35 0.02
C SER A 225 -3.77 -8.04 -0.24
N HIS A 226 -4.77 -7.27 -0.66
CA HIS A 226 -6.13 -7.77 -0.84
C HIS A 226 -6.28 -8.62 -2.12
N TRP A 227 -5.45 -9.67 -2.22
CA TRP A 227 -5.42 -10.59 -3.36
C TRP A 227 -6.75 -11.28 -3.69
N PRO A 228 -7.66 -11.56 -2.71
CA PRO A 228 -8.92 -12.25 -3.01
C PRO A 228 -9.89 -11.47 -3.91
N VAL A 229 -9.69 -10.16 -4.11
CA VAL A 229 -10.58 -9.34 -4.94
C VAL A 229 -10.74 -9.92 -6.35
N GLY A 230 -11.99 -10.07 -6.80
CA GLY A 230 -12.30 -10.66 -8.09
C GLY A 230 -11.75 -12.08 -8.28
N ASP A 231 -11.77 -12.87 -7.21
CA ASP A 231 -11.21 -14.24 -7.17
C ASP A 231 -9.75 -14.34 -7.62
N GLY A 232 -8.91 -13.43 -7.09
CA GLY A 232 -7.48 -13.41 -7.38
C GLY A 232 -7.11 -12.88 -8.78
N ALA A 233 -7.97 -12.06 -9.37
CA ALA A 233 -7.77 -11.49 -10.71
C ALA A 233 -6.42 -10.78 -10.86
N VAL A 234 -6.00 -10.05 -9.81
CA VAL A 234 -4.73 -9.33 -9.81
C VAL A 234 -3.54 -10.30 -9.87
N VAL A 235 -3.55 -11.37 -9.08
CA VAL A 235 -2.49 -12.39 -9.12
C VAL A 235 -2.43 -13.09 -10.49
N LYS A 236 -3.62 -13.39 -11.07
CA LYS A 236 -3.73 -13.98 -12.41
C LYS A 236 -3.13 -13.05 -13.47
N TRP A 237 -3.40 -11.76 -13.40
CA TRP A 237 -2.84 -10.77 -14.32
C TRP A 237 -1.32 -10.60 -14.12
N LEU A 238 -0.85 -10.47 -12.88
CA LEU A 238 0.57 -10.34 -12.55
C LEU A 238 1.39 -11.57 -12.96
N ASN A 239 0.76 -12.76 -13.05
CA ASN A 239 1.44 -13.95 -13.55
C ASN A 239 2.03 -13.78 -14.95
N ASP A 240 1.49 -12.89 -15.77
CA ASP A 240 1.95 -12.66 -17.13
C ASP A 240 2.63 -11.29 -17.33
N HIS A 241 2.63 -10.43 -16.30
CA HIS A 241 3.10 -9.06 -16.41
C HIS A 241 4.14 -8.65 -15.36
N TRP A 242 4.57 -9.58 -14.48
CA TRP A 242 5.58 -9.28 -13.46
C TRP A 242 6.94 -9.03 -14.09
N PRO A 243 7.75 -8.05 -13.61
CA PRO A 243 9.10 -7.82 -14.14
C PRO A 243 10.04 -8.98 -13.80
N GLN A 244 11.02 -9.24 -14.68
CA GLN A 244 12.06 -10.24 -14.43
C GLN A 244 12.87 -9.85 -13.20
N ALA A 245 13.31 -10.86 -12.45
CA ALA A 245 14.25 -10.65 -11.34
C ALA A 245 15.50 -9.92 -11.83
N GLY A 246 16.00 -9.05 -10.99
CA GLY A 246 17.16 -8.21 -11.30
C GLY A 246 17.50 -7.41 -10.06
N ASN A 247 17.27 -6.10 -10.09
CA ASN A 247 17.58 -5.22 -8.96
C ASN A 247 16.33 -4.79 -8.16
N HIS A 248 15.21 -5.49 -8.31
CA HIS A 248 14.01 -5.19 -7.54
C HIS A 248 14.00 -5.94 -6.22
N ARG A 249 13.48 -5.29 -5.17
CA ARG A 249 13.23 -5.87 -3.84
C ARG A 249 11.75 -5.85 -3.54
N VAL A 250 11.15 -7.02 -3.29
CA VAL A 250 9.70 -7.11 -3.08
C VAL A 250 9.38 -7.83 -1.77
N TYR A 251 8.60 -7.18 -0.94
CA TYR A 251 8.15 -7.71 0.33
C TYR A 251 6.65 -7.96 0.30
N PHE A 252 6.25 -9.17 0.71
CA PHE A 252 4.87 -9.55 0.96
C PHE A 252 4.70 -10.04 2.39
N ASP A 253 3.53 -9.77 2.97
CA ASP A 253 3.10 -10.43 4.20
C ASP A 253 1.57 -10.58 4.27
N TYR A 254 1.12 -11.35 5.24
CA TYR A 254 -0.28 -11.50 5.60
C TYR A 254 -0.43 -12.06 7.01
N GLY A 255 -1.56 -11.74 7.65
CA GLY A 255 -2.00 -12.34 8.91
C GLY A 255 -2.81 -13.61 8.70
N THR A 256 -3.48 -14.08 9.76
CA THR A 256 -4.35 -15.28 9.71
C THR A 256 -5.75 -15.03 10.25
N GLU A 257 -6.02 -13.82 10.73
CA GLU A 257 -7.30 -13.45 11.34
C GLU A 257 -8.05 -12.43 10.49
N THR A 258 -9.34 -12.31 10.70
CA THR A 258 -10.25 -11.40 9.99
C THR A 258 -10.16 -11.58 8.46
N LEU A 259 -9.98 -10.49 7.69
CA LEU A 259 -9.86 -10.57 6.22
C LEU A 259 -8.64 -11.42 5.78
N ASP A 260 -7.54 -11.34 6.51
CA ASP A 260 -6.29 -12.05 6.19
C ASP A 260 -6.42 -13.56 6.25
N ALA A 261 -7.40 -14.09 6.99
CA ALA A 261 -7.70 -15.53 7.03
C ALA A 261 -7.93 -16.16 5.64
N ARG A 262 -8.26 -15.34 4.64
CA ARG A 262 -8.51 -15.77 3.26
C ARG A 262 -7.31 -15.61 2.33
N TYR A 263 -6.21 -14.99 2.77
CA TYR A 263 -5.16 -14.50 1.87
C TYR A 263 -4.15 -15.57 1.46
N GLU A 264 -3.92 -16.59 2.28
CA GLU A 264 -2.87 -17.57 2.08
C GLU A 264 -2.87 -18.24 0.69
N PRO A 265 -3.99 -18.75 0.14
CA PRO A 265 -3.99 -19.40 -1.17
C PRO A 265 -3.57 -18.44 -2.30
N TYR A 266 -3.98 -17.18 -2.22
CA TYR A 266 -3.65 -16.16 -3.21
C TYR A 266 -2.20 -15.69 -3.09
N GLN A 267 -1.69 -15.55 -1.84
CA GLN A 267 -0.29 -15.23 -1.62
C GLN A 267 0.62 -16.35 -2.14
N GLN A 268 0.26 -17.61 -1.95
CA GLN A 268 0.98 -18.73 -2.55
C GLN A 268 0.99 -18.67 -4.08
N GLY A 269 -0.10 -18.19 -4.69
CA GLY A 269 -0.16 -17.88 -6.11
C GLY A 269 0.86 -16.81 -6.51
N MET A 270 0.94 -15.71 -5.73
CA MET A 270 1.92 -14.65 -5.98
C MET A 270 3.36 -15.14 -5.75
N ASP A 271 3.59 -15.99 -4.76
CA ASP A 271 4.89 -16.63 -4.51
C ASP A 271 5.33 -17.50 -5.71
N ALA A 272 4.38 -18.15 -6.38
CA ALA A 272 4.66 -18.89 -7.62
C ALA A 272 5.05 -17.96 -8.77
N VAL A 273 4.41 -16.77 -8.86
CA VAL A 273 4.79 -15.71 -9.81
C VAL A 273 6.23 -15.27 -9.57
N MET A 274 6.60 -14.97 -8.32
CA MET A 274 7.96 -14.54 -7.98
C MET A 274 9.00 -15.58 -8.44
N LYS A 275 8.76 -16.86 -8.16
CA LYS A 275 9.64 -17.95 -8.62
C LYS A 275 9.71 -18.06 -10.14
N LYS A 276 8.55 -17.92 -10.84
CA LYS A 276 8.48 -17.96 -12.31
C LYS A 276 9.35 -16.88 -12.94
N TYR A 277 9.41 -15.69 -12.34
CA TYR A 277 10.21 -14.56 -12.84
C TYR A 277 11.65 -14.53 -12.31
N GLY A 278 12.09 -15.58 -11.62
CA GLY A 278 13.48 -15.78 -11.22
C GLY A 278 13.90 -15.12 -9.91
N TYR A 279 12.96 -14.64 -9.11
CA TYR A 279 13.25 -14.09 -7.79
C TYR A 279 13.66 -15.17 -6.81
N THR A 280 14.55 -14.84 -5.89
CA THR A 280 15.10 -15.73 -4.86
C THR A 280 14.58 -15.33 -3.48
N LEU A 281 13.87 -16.26 -2.83
CA LEU A 281 13.31 -16.04 -1.49
C LEU A 281 14.41 -15.66 -0.49
N ASP A 282 14.11 -14.69 0.37
CA ASP A 282 14.99 -14.12 1.38
C ASP A 282 16.23 -13.36 0.83
N GLN A 283 16.28 -13.10 -0.50
CA GLN A 283 17.31 -12.27 -1.13
C GLN A 283 16.69 -11.01 -1.76
N ASP A 284 15.97 -11.16 -2.86
CA ASP A 284 15.31 -10.08 -3.60
C ASP A 284 13.78 -10.07 -3.42
N TRP A 285 13.25 -11.11 -2.79
CA TRP A 285 11.84 -11.25 -2.45
C TRP A 285 11.68 -11.90 -1.08
N VAL A 286 10.69 -11.44 -0.33
CA VAL A 286 10.31 -11.97 0.99
C VAL A 286 8.80 -12.15 1.05
N THR A 287 8.35 -13.31 1.58
CA THR A 287 6.96 -13.52 2.01
C THR A 287 6.95 -13.95 3.48
N ARG A 288 6.11 -13.33 4.32
CA ARG A 288 5.97 -13.64 5.74
C ARG A 288 4.50 -13.87 6.11
N LYS A 289 4.25 -14.93 6.85
CA LYS A 289 2.96 -15.23 7.48
C LYS A 289 3.04 -14.89 8.97
N PHE A 290 2.07 -14.14 9.47
CA PHE A 290 1.97 -13.74 10.87
C PHE A 290 0.75 -14.39 11.51
N GLU A 291 0.97 -15.50 12.20
CA GLU A 291 -0.08 -16.25 12.90
C GLU A 291 -0.73 -15.38 13.99
N GLY A 292 -2.06 -15.33 14.00
CA GLY A 292 -2.84 -14.54 14.95
C GLY A 292 -2.91 -13.04 14.63
N ALA A 293 -2.22 -12.55 13.58
CA ALA A 293 -2.34 -11.16 13.16
C ALA A 293 -3.63 -10.95 12.37
N ASP A 294 -4.32 -9.85 12.67
CA ASP A 294 -5.55 -9.42 12.02
C ASP A 294 -5.29 -8.42 10.88
N HIS A 295 -6.36 -8.07 10.14
CA HIS A 295 -6.31 -7.06 9.08
C HIS A 295 -6.53 -5.66 9.66
N SER A 296 -5.54 -5.12 10.36
CA SER A 296 -5.65 -3.81 11.01
C SER A 296 -4.37 -2.98 10.96
N THR A 297 -4.54 -1.66 11.10
CA THR A 297 -3.42 -0.71 11.20
C THR A 297 -2.49 -1.04 12.36
N ARG A 298 -3.03 -1.52 13.49
CA ARG A 298 -2.24 -1.97 14.64
C ARG A 298 -1.32 -3.14 14.25
N ALA A 299 -1.87 -4.18 13.63
CA ALA A 299 -1.08 -5.34 13.20
C ALA A 299 -0.02 -4.94 12.16
N TRP A 300 -0.31 -3.99 11.27
CA TRP A 300 0.68 -3.46 10.32
C TRP A 300 1.75 -2.61 11.00
N HIS A 301 1.37 -1.75 11.93
CA HIS A 301 2.33 -0.98 12.75
C HIS A 301 3.34 -1.88 13.46
N GLU A 302 2.88 -2.94 14.12
CA GLU A 302 3.72 -3.87 14.87
C GLU A 302 4.83 -4.51 14.01
N ARG A 303 4.58 -4.74 12.72
CA ARG A 303 5.49 -5.41 11.80
C ARG A 303 6.10 -4.51 10.71
N LEU A 304 5.74 -3.22 10.67
CA LEU A 304 6.22 -2.25 9.68
C LEU A 304 7.76 -2.18 9.58
N HIS A 305 8.44 -2.39 10.70
CA HIS A 305 9.90 -2.42 10.76
C HIS A 305 10.54 -3.49 9.85
N ILE A 306 9.82 -4.55 9.50
CA ILE A 306 10.34 -5.66 8.68
C ILE A 306 10.45 -5.26 7.20
N PRO A 307 9.37 -4.82 6.52
CA PRO A 307 9.49 -4.33 5.14
C PRO A 307 10.40 -3.11 5.01
N MET A 308 10.40 -2.17 5.98
CA MET A 308 11.32 -1.04 5.95
C MET A 308 12.78 -1.50 5.98
N LYS A 309 13.13 -2.45 6.84
CA LYS A 309 14.48 -3.01 6.88
C LYS A 309 14.84 -3.73 5.58
N PHE A 310 13.91 -4.43 4.98
CA PHE A 310 14.15 -5.15 3.72
C PHE A 310 14.37 -4.19 2.54
N LEU A 311 13.65 -3.07 2.50
CA LEU A 311 13.77 -2.09 1.41
C LEU A 311 14.96 -1.14 1.57
N LEU A 312 15.28 -0.72 2.80
CA LEU A 312 16.23 0.35 3.10
C LEU A 312 17.54 -0.12 3.75
N GLY A 313 17.61 -1.38 4.16
CA GLY A 313 18.76 -1.98 4.83
C GLY A 313 19.94 -2.32 3.94
#